data_37140929f50d15f3cbee861c2bfb471f
#
_entry.id   37140929f50d15f3cbee861c2bfb471f
#
_cell.length_a   1.000
_cell.length_b   1.000
_cell.length_c   1.000
_cell.angle_alpha   90.00
_cell.angle_beta   90.00
_cell.angle_gamma   90.00
#
_symmetry.space_group_name_H-M   'P 1'
#
loop_
_entity.id
_entity.type
_entity.pdbx_description
1 polymer ?
#
loop_
_entity_poly.entity_id
_entity_poly.type
_entity_poly.pdbx_seq_one_letter_code
_entity_poly.pdbx_strand_id
1 'polypeptide(L)'
;MTGSYNVNSVEETWELAKRLAGELKPGDVICLEGDLGAGKTTFTQGLAAALGVPGRVNSPTFCIVQEHRRQSNNQTIRTIEQSDGSPDYLVHMDLYRLHDENDVIAVGWEDYLAQGAILVVEWPDRAGALIPSDARHIVFTHLDGEESRRIVFK
;
A
#
# COMPACT_ATOMS: atom_id res chain seq x y z
N MET A 1 11.75 8.26 1.31
CA MET A 1 12.25 7.81 -0.02
C MET A 1 11.74 8.74 -1.10
N THR A 2 12.62 9.23 -1.92
CA THR A 2 12.30 10.04 -3.11
C THR A 2 13.21 9.62 -4.25
N GLY A 3 12.81 9.90 -5.48
CA GLY A 3 13.62 9.61 -6.64
C GLY A 3 12.98 8.65 -7.63
N SER A 4 13.72 8.40 -8.71
CA SER A 4 13.29 7.54 -9.81
C SER A 4 14.20 6.31 -9.89
N TYR A 5 13.58 5.15 -9.96
CA TYR A 5 14.27 3.85 -9.98
C TYR A 5 13.78 3.05 -11.19
N ASN A 6 14.71 2.51 -11.96
CA ASN A 6 14.39 1.55 -12.98
C ASN A 6 14.62 0.15 -12.41
N VAL A 7 13.63 -0.72 -12.54
CA VAL A 7 13.67 -2.10 -12.08
C VAL A 7 13.43 -3.02 -13.27
N ASN A 8 14.07 -4.19 -13.27
CA ASN A 8 14.01 -5.15 -14.36
C ASN A 8 13.53 -6.53 -13.90
N SER A 9 13.16 -6.66 -12.64
CA SER A 9 12.66 -7.92 -12.10
C SER A 9 11.69 -7.67 -10.95
N VAL A 10 10.91 -8.71 -10.62
CA VAL A 10 10.03 -8.73 -9.44
C VAL A 10 10.85 -8.51 -8.16
N GLU A 11 12.01 -9.15 -8.06
CA GLU A 11 12.90 -9.06 -6.91
C GLU A 11 13.39 -7.63 -6.67
N GLU A 12 13.75 -6.91 -7.73
CA GLU A 12 14.15 -5.50 -7.61
C GLU A 12 13.00 -4.62 -7.13
N THR A 13 11.78 -4.88 -7.60
CA THR A 13 10.58 -4.20 -7.12
C THR A 13 10.36 -4.47 -5.63
N TRP A 14 10.52 -5.71 -5.20
CA TRP A 14 10.37 -6.09 -3.78
C TRP A 14 11.43 -5.43 -2.89
N GLU A 15 12.67 -5.29 -3.37
CA GLU A 15 13.71 -4.57 -2.62
C GLU A 15 13.36 -3.09 -2.39
N LEU A 16 12.77 -2.42 -3.39
CA LEU A 16 12.27 -1.06 -3.20
C LEU A 16 11.13 -1.01 -2.19
N ALA A 17 10.19 -1.94 -2.29
CA ALA A 17 9.08 -2.04 -1.33
C ALA A 17 9.58 -2.27 0.10
N LYS A 18 10.58 -3.12 0.27
CA LYS A 18 11.21 -3.40 1.57
C LYS A 18 11.88 -2.16 2.17
N ARG A 19 12.56 -1.39 1.33
CA ARG A 19 13.17 -0.11 1.78
C ARG A 19 12.10 0.85 2.26
N LEU A 20 11.01 1.00 1.51
CA LEU A 20 9.90 1.84 1.92
C LEU A 20 9.27 1.34 3.22
N ALA A 21 9.07 0.03 3.38
CA ALA A 21 8.48 -0.56 4.58
C ALA A 21 9.22 -0.13 5.85
N GLY A 22 10.55 0.01 5.78
CA GLY A 22 11.37 0.46 6.91
C GLY A 22 11.12 1.91 7.34
N GLU A 23 10.48 2.70 6.50
CA GLU A 23 10.16 4.11 6.79
C GLU A 23 8.71 4.33 7.22
N LEU A 24 7.85 3.31 7.10
CA LEU A 24 6.42 3.45 7.34
C LEU A 24 6.07 3.41 8.82
N LYS A 25 5.04 4.18 9.16
CA LYS A 25 4.44 4.26 10.48
C LYS A 25 2.95 3.93 10.41
N PRO A 26 2.35 3.40 11.49
CA PRO A 26 0.90 3.22 11.54
C PRO A 26 0.16 4.50 11.14
N GLY A 27 -0.82 4.36 10.26
CA GLY A 27 -1.61 5.48 9.75
C GLY A 27 -1.05 6.16 8.49
N ASP A 28 0.08 5.70 7.96
CA ASP A 28 0.60 6.24 6.71
C ASP A 28 -0.28 5.87 5.51
N VAL A 29 -0.35 6.79 4.55
CA VAL A 29 -1.09 6.60 3.30
C VAL A 29 -0.12 6.60 2.12
N ILE A 30 -0.23 5.60 1.28
CA ILE A 30 0.58 5.42 0.07
C ILE A 30 -0.36 5.41 -1.13
N CYS A 31 -0.18 6.35 -2.04
CA CYS A 31 -0.94 6.44 -3.27
C CYS A 31 -0.14 5.83 -4.43
N LEU A 32 -0.71 4.84 -5.07
CA LEU A 32 -0.11 4.17 -6.23
C LEU A 32 -0.82 4.60 -7.52
N GLU A 33 -0.05 5.07 -8.48
CA GLU A 33 -0.53 5.51 -9.78
C GLU A 33 0.20 4.75 -10.89
N GLY A 34 -0.50 4.44 -11.95
CA GLY A 34 0.06 3.74 -13.12
C GLY A 34 -0.95 2.84 -13.77
N ASP A 35 -0.68 2.47 -15.02
CA ASP A 35 -1.55 1.61 -15.83
C ASP A 35 -1.65 0.19 -15.27
N LEU A 36 -2.67 -0.54 -15.70
CA LEU A 36 -2.81 -1.95 -15.41
C LEU A 36 -1.55 -2.71 -15.86
N GLY A 37 -1.02 -3.57 -14.99
CA GLY A 37 0.21 -4.32 -15.27
C GLY A 37 1.51 -3.52 -15.06
N ALA A 38 1.44 -2.29 -14.56
CA ALA A 38 2.62 -1.45 -14.34
C ALA A 38 3.45 -1.86 -13.09
N GLY A 39 2.98 -2.83 -12.30
CA GLY A 39 3.72 -3.37 -11.15
C GLY A 39 3.21 -2.94 -9.79
N LYS A 40 2.06 -2.29 -9.70
CA LYS A 40 1.46 -1.84 -8.43
C LYS A 40 1.19 -3.00 -7.47
N THR A 41 0.59 -4.08 -7.98
CA THR A 41 0.31 -5.29 -7.18
C THR A 41 1.59 -5.96 -6.70
N THR A 42 2.59 -6.11 -7.58
CA THR A 42 3.90 -6.66 -7.22
C THR A 42 4.57 -5.87 -6.10
N PHE A 43 4.52 -4.55 -6.20
CA PHE A 43 5.06 -3.66 -5.16
C PHE A 43 4.32 -3.84 -3.84
N THR A 44 2.98 -3.89 -3.87
CA THR A 44 2.15 -4.08 -2.67
C THR A 44 2.41 -5.43 -2.02
N GLN A 45 2.62 -6.48 -2.82
CA GLN A 45 3.02 -7.81 -2.31
C GLN A 45 4.36 -7.75 -1.56
N GLY A 46 5.35 -7.07 -2.14
CA GLY A 46 6.65 -6.88 -1.50
C GLY A 46 6.55 -6.07 -0.20
N LEU A 47 5.70 -5.05 -0.20
CA LEU A 47 5.44 -4.23 0.98
C LEU A 47 4.80 -5.04 2.11
N ALA A 48 3.76 -5.81 1.79
CA ALA A 48 3.09 -6.68 2.76
C ALA A 48 4.05 -7.72 3.35
N ALA A 49 4.86 -8.35 2.51
CA ALA A 49 5.87 -9.32 2.96
C ALA A 49 6.89 -8.68 3.90
N ALA A 50 7.37 -7.47 3.57
CA ALA A 50 8.33 -6.75 4.40
C ALA A 50 7.74 -6.33 5.75
N LEU A 51 6.45 -6.05 5.82
CA LEU A 51 5.73 -5.73 7.05
C LEU A 51 5.37 -6.99 7.86
N GLY A 52 5.67 -8.17 7.35
CA GLY A 52 5.32 -9.43 8.01
C GLY A 52 3.83 -9.73 8.01
N VAL A 53 3.09 -9.16 7.08
CA VAL A 53 1.65 -9.39 6.93
C VAL A 53 1.45 -10.62 6.06
N PRO A 54 0.88 -11.71 6.60
CA PRO A 54 0.65 -12.92 5.83
C PRO A 54 -0.54 -12.75 4.89
N GLY A 55 -0.56 -13.58 3.86
CA GLY A 55 -1.69 -13.68 2.97
C GLY A 55 -1.30 -13.38 1.52
N ARG A 56 -2.20 -13.73 0.64
CA ARG A 56 -2.04 -13.53 -0.78
C ARG A 56 -2.58 -12.15 -1.15
N VAL A 57 -1.67 -11.21 -1.39
CA VAL A 57 -2.05 -9.90 -1.92
C VAL A 57 -2.38 -10.06 -3.40
N ASN A 58 -3.63 -9.90 -3.75
CA ASN A 58 -4.10 -9.85 -5.13
C ASN A 58 -4.41 -8.40 -5.51
N SER A 59 -4.58 -8.14 -6.80
CA SER A 59 -5.10 -6.85 -7.24
C SER A 59 -6.52 -6.65 -6.70
N PRO A 60 -6.86 -5.51 -6.08
CA PRO A 60 -8.20 -5.23 -5.59
C PRO A 60 -9.19 -4.84 -6.70
N THR A 61 -8.86 -5.06 -7.97
CA THR A 61 -9.68 -4.64 -9.13
C THR A 61 -11.12 -5.18 -9.07
N PHE A 62 -11.33 -6.36 -8.48
CA PHE A 62 -12.66 -6.96 -8.30
C PHE A 62 -13.23 -6.75 -6.90
N CYS A 63 -12.44 -6.20 -5.99
CA CYS A 63 -12.76 -5.99 -4.60
C CYS A 63 -12.24 -4.61 -4.20
N ILE A 64 -13.08 -3.74 -3.71
CA ILE A 64 -12.71 -2.35 -3.40
C ILE A 64 -11.65 -2.29 -2.29
N VAL A 65 -11.75 -3.18 -1.30
CA VAL A 65 -10.87 -3.18 -0.12
C VAL A 65 -10.38 -4.59 0.19
N GLN A 66 -9.09 -4.72 0.44
CA GLN A 66 -8.47 -5.94 0.97
C GLN A 66 -7.70 -5.60 2.25
N GLU A 67 -8.00 -6.32 3.32
CA GLU A 67 -7.37 -6.14 4.62
C GLU A 67 -6.36 -7.26 4.88
N HIS A 68 -5.17 -6.88 5.34
CA HIS A 68 -4.10 -7.81 5.68
C HIS A 68 -3.52 -7.45 7.04
N ARG A 69 -3.61 -8.36 8.01
CA ARG A 69 -3.05 -8.17 9.35
C ARG A 69 -1.94 -9.17 9.63
N ARG A 70 -0.91 -8.72 10.37
CA ARG A 70 0.09 -9.62 10.89
C ARG A 70 -0.57 -10.57 11.89
N GLN A 71 -0.41 -11.87 11.70
CA GLN A 71 -0.85 -12.86 12.68
C GLN A 71 0.22 -12.97 13.77
N SER A 72 -0.17 -12.78 15.03
CA SER A 72 0.67 -13.20 16.13
C SER A 72 0.55 -14.71 16.27
N ASN A 73 1.69 -15.43 16.34
CA ASN A 73 1.72 -16.89 16.54
C ASN A 73 1.18 -17.33 17.89
N ASN A 74 0.90 -16.39 18.80
CA ASN A 74 0.22 -16.59 20.06
C ASN A 74 -1.03 -15.73 20.08
N GLN A 75 -2.18 -16.32 20.41
CA GLN A 75 -3.45 -15.65 20.60
C GLN A 75 -3.43 -14.62 21.75
N THR A 76 -2.27 -14.20 22.18
CA THR A 76 -2.10 -13.18 23.20
C THR A 76 -2.33 -11.83 22.51
N ILE A 77 -3.39 -11.16 22.93
CA ILE A 77 -3.61 -9.74 22.60
C ILE A 77 -2.31 -9.02 22.96
N ARG A 78 -1.59 -8.54 21.94
CA ARG A 78 -0.46 -7.64 22.19
C ARG A 78 -1.02 -6.39 22.85
N THR A 79 -0.67 -6.18 24.10
CA THR A 79 -0.89 -4.89 24.71
C THR A 79 -0.05 -3.85 23.97
N ILE A 80 -0.53 -2.61 23.90
CA ILE A 80 0.15 -1.48 23.26
C ILE A 80 1.63 -1.38 23.70
N GLU A 81 1.96 -1.88 24.87
CA GLU A 81 3.30 -1.89 25.46
C GLU A 81 4.27 -2.92 24.82
N GLN A 82 3.78 -3.86 24.02
CA GLN A 82 4.59 -4.92 23.40
C GLN A 82 4.79 -4.71 21.90
N SER A 83 4.24 -3.65 21.31
CA SER A 83 4.45 -3.32 19.93
C SER A 83 5.76 -2.54 19.79
N ASP A 84 6.61 -2.95 18.85
CA ASP A 84 7.82 -2.22 18.49
C ASP A 84 7.52 -0.93 17.69
N GLY A 85 6.23 -0.55 17.56
CA GLY A 85 5.80 0.59 16.78
C GLY A 85 5.75 0.32 15.27
N SER A 86 6.08 -0.89 14.83
CA SER A 86 6.01 -1.26 13.43
C SER A 86 4.57 -1.46 12.98
N PRO A 87 4.22 -1.03 11.75
CA PRO A 87 2.90 -1.31 11.20
C PRO A 87 2.68 -2.82 11.05
N ASP A 88 1.52 -3.29 11.46
CA ASP A 88 1.13 -4.69 11.37
C ASP A 88 -0.21 -4.91 10.66
N TYR A 89 -0.76 -3.84 10.08
CA TYR A 89 -2.04 -3.83 9.42
C TYR A 89 -1.93 -3.03 8.12
N LEU A 90 -2.16 -3.70 7.00
CA LEU A 90 -2.15 -3.08 5.68
C LEU A 90 -3.53 -3.23 5.05
N VAL A 91 -4.05 -2.14 4.50
CA VAL A 91 -5.32 -2.13 3.76
C VAL A 91 -5.04 -1.65 2.34
N HIS A 92 -5.34 -2.50 1.37
CA HIS A 92 -5.19 -2.19 -0.05
C HIS A 92 -6.56 -1.81 -0.61
N MET A 93 -6.68 -0.61 -1.14
CA MET A 93 -7.91 -0.05 -1.70
C MET A 93 -7.76 0.26 -3.18
N ASP A 94 -8.75 -0.12 -3.98
CA ASP A 94 -8.93 0.35 -5.35
C ASP A 94 -10.19 1.22 -5.41
N LEU A 95 -10.00 2.52 -5.61
CA LEU A 95 -11.08 3.50 -5.57
C LEU A 95 -11.71 3.77 -6.94
N TYR A 96 -11.30 3.05 -7.99
CA TYR A 96 -11.74 3.29 -9.35
C TYR A 96 -13.27 3.36 -9.51
N ARG A 97 -13.99 2.47 -8.83
CA ARG A 97 -15.46 2.37 -8.92
C ARG A 97 -16.21 3.34 -8.01
N LEU A 98 -15.50 4.05 -7.15
CA LEU A 98 -16.10 5.05 -6.27
C LEU A 98 -16.22 6.38 -7.00
N HIS A 99 -17.18 7.22 -6.59
CA HIS A 99 -17.47 8.47 -7.28
C HIS A 99 -16.83 9.68 -6.61
N ASP A 100 -16.87 9.73 -5.27
CA ASP A 100 -16.45 10.89 -4.50
C ASP A 100 -15.92 10.51 -3.10
N GLU A 101 -15.55 11.53 -2.33
CA GLU A 101 -15.04 11.37 -0.97
C GLU A 101 -16.03 10.69 -0.03
N ASN A 102 -17.34 10.92 -0.20
CA ASN A 102 -18.36 10.29 0.63
C ASN A 102 -18.40 8.78 0.44
N ASP A 103 -18.23 8.30 -0.79
CA ASP A 103 -18.12 6.87 -1.08
C ASP A 103 -16.87 6.27 -0.43
N VAL A 104 -15.76 6.99 -0.44
CA VAL A 104 -14.50 6.56 0.19
C VAL A 104 -14.65 6.49 1.71
N ILE A 105 -15.29 7.45 2.34
CA ILE A 105 -15.58 7.42 3.78
C ILE A 105 -16.46 6.21 4.11
N ALA A 106 -17.47 5.94 3.28
CA ALA A 106 -18.40 4.83 3.50
C ALA A 106 -17.74 3.44 3.49
N VAL A 107 -16.62 3.28 2.79
CA VAL A 107 -15.88 2.00 2.79
C VAL A 107 -14.95 1.85 4.01
N GLY A 108 -14.83 2.85 4.87
CA GLY A 108 -14.14 2.74 6.15
C GLY A 108 -12.80 3.47 6.24
N TRP A 109 -12.51 4.43 5.38
CA TRP A 109 -11.26 5.18 5.35
C TRP A 109 -10.79 5.66 6.71
N GLU A 110 -11.63 6.37 7.43
CA GLU A 110 -11.29 6.97 8.73
C GLU A 110 -11.10 5.90 9.80
N ASP A 111 -11.91 4.85 9.78
CA ASP A 111 -11.82 3.75 10.75
C ASP A 111 -10.52 2.97 10.59
N TYR A 112 -10.09 2.70 9.35
CA TYR A 112 -8.81 2.02 9.08
C TYR A 112 -7.63 2.85 9.59
N LEU A 113 -7.61 4.14 9.32
CA LEU A 113 -6.56 5.04 9.82
C LEU A 113 -6.54 5.10 11.35
N ALA A 114 -7.71 5.15 11.99
CA ALA A 114 -7.83 5.15 13.45
C ALA A 114 -7.29 3.85 14.08
N GLN A 115 -7.33 2.74 13.35
CA GLN A 115 -6.76 1.45 13.77
C GLN A 115 -5.27 1.32 13.49
N GLY A 116 -4.64 2.34 12.94
CA GLY A 116 -3.21 2.33 12.62
C GLY A 116 -2.86 1.59 11.33
N ALA A 117 -3.83 1.36 10.43
CA ALA A 117 -3.57 0.72 9.15
C ALA A 117 -2.66 1.56 8.27
N ILE A 118 -1.80 0.89 7.51
CA ILE A 118 -1.18 1.48 6.32
C ILE A 118 -2.19 1.38 5.19
N LEU A 119 -2.58 2.49 4.61
CA LEU A 119 -3.44 2.49 3.43
C LEU A 119 -2.60 2.52 2.16
N VAL A 120 -2.78 1.52 1.31
CA VAL A 120 -2.23 1.49 -0.05
C VAL A 120 -3.39 1.72 -1.01
N VAL A 121 -3.37 2.85 -1.69
CA VAL A 121 -4.53 3.37 -2.41
C VAL A 121 -4.23 3.47 -3.90
N GLU A 122 -5.02 2.78 -4.71
CA GLU A 122 -5.03 2.95 -6.17
C GLU A 122 -6.19 3.88 -6.55
N TRP A 123 -5.99 4.69 -7.59
CA TRP A 123 -6.92 5.74 -8.01
C TRP A 123 -7.20 6.75 -6.90
N PRO A 124 -6.15 7.38 -6.35
CA PRO A 124 -6.28 8.27 -5.20
C PRO A 124 -7.13 9.52 -5.47
N ASP A 125 -7.34 9.90 -6.72
CA ASP A 125 -8.14 11.06 -7.11
C ASP A 125 -9.55 11.01 -6.51
N ARG A 126 -10.12 9.80 -6.34
CA ARG A 126 -11.45 9.61 -5.78
C ARG A 126 -11.54 10.01 -4.30
N ALA A 127 -10.42 9.94 -3.60
CA ALA A 127 -10.36 10.31 -2.19
C ALA A 127 -10.17 11.82 -1.97
N GLY A 128 -9.74 12.57 -2.99
CA GLY A 128 -9.66 14.02 -2.96
C GLY A 128 -8.98 14.58 -1.72
N ALA A 129 -9.71 15.39 -0.96
CA ALA A 129 -9.22 16.04 0.26
C ALA A 129 -8.96 15.07 1.43
N LEU A 130 -9.38 13.81 1.35
CA LEU A 130 -9.08 12.79 2.36
C LEU A 130 -7.61 12.36 2.33
N ILE A 131 -6.92 12.53 1.20
CA ILE A 131 -5.50 12.21 1.08
C ILE A 131 -4.70 13.18 1.95
N PRO A 132 -3.94 12.68 2.96
CA PRO A 132 -3.12 13.55 3.79
C PRO A 132 -2.03 14.27 2.98
N SER A 133 -1.62 15.44 3.43
CA SER A 133 -0.56 16.22 2.77
C SER A 133 0.80 15.50 2.81
N ASP A 134 1.01 14.62 3.77
CA ASP A 134 2.22 13.80 3.94
C ASP A 134 2.10 12.41 3.29
N ALA A 135 1.03 12.14 2.55
CA ALA A 135 0.88 10.88 1.81
C ALA A 135 2.02 10.70 0.82
N ARG A 136 2.46 9.46 0.67
CA ARG A 136 3.49 9.12 -0.30
C ARG A 136 2.86 8.82 -1.64
N HIS A 137 3.37 9.41 -2.71
CA HIS A 137 2.88 9.19 -4.07
C HIS A 137 3.95 8.43 -4.86
N ILE A 138 3.56 7.29 -5.42
CA ILE A 138 4.45 6.43 -6.20
C ILE A 138 3.82 6.20 -7.57
N VAL A 139 4.57 6.54 -8.61
CA VAL A 139 4.12 6.40 -10.00
C VAL A 139 4.89 5.27 -10.68
N PHE A 140 4.15 4.36 -11.28
CA PHE A 140 4.67 3.20 -12.00
C PHE A 140 4.49 3.38 -13.50
N THR A 141 5.56 3.20 -14.25
CA THR A 141 5.54 3.27 -15.71
C THR A 141 6.16 2.00 -16.29
N HIS A 142 5.44 1.34 -17.20
CA HIS A 142 5.98 0.21 -17.94
C HIS A 142 7.02 0.69 -18.95
N LEU A 143 8.18 0.07 -18.98
CA LEU A 143 9.24 0.34 -19.95
C LEU A 143 9.27 -0.72 -21.04
N ASP A 144 10.12 -0.51 -22.05
CA ASP A 144 10.40 -1.53 -23.05
C ASP A 144 11.06 -2.74 -22.38
N GLY A 145 10.46 -3.90 -22.50
CA GLY A 145 10.87 -5.11 -21.80
C GLY A 145 9.77 -5.63 -20.89
N GLU A 146 9.65 -6.94 -20.80
CA GLU A 146 8.50 -7.59 -20.18
C GLU A 146 8.37 -7.24 -18.69
N GLU A 147 9.49 -7.19 -17.96
CA GLU A 147 9.51 -6.91 -16.52
C GLU A 147 10.11 -5.54 -16.17
N SER A 148 10.46 -4.73 -17.16
CA SER A 148 11.09 -3.45 -16.93
C SER A 148 10.08 -2.38 -16.54
N ARG A 149 10.32 -1.70 -15.43
CA ARG A 149 9.45 -0.65 -14.90
C ARG A 149 10.27 0.53 -14.42
N ARG A 150 9.68 1.71 -14.50
CA ARG A 150 10.17 2.89 -13.80
C ARG A 150 9.24 3.18 -12.64
N ILE A 151 9.80 3.31 -11.45
CA ILE A 151 9.07 3.59 -10.21
C ILE A 151 9.57 4.92 -9.67
N VAL A 152 8.69 5.89 -9.58
CA VAL A 152 9.01 7.25 -9.12
C VAL A 152 8.35 7.51 -7.79
N PHE A 153 9.14 7.78 -6.77
CA PHE A 153 8.70 8.24 -5.45
C PHE A 153 8.74 9.76 -5.45
N LYS A 154 7.58 10.37 -5.39
CA LYS A 154 7.43 11.83 -5.35
C LYS A 154 7.62 12.41 -3.95
#